data_a1bee352bbb25da4dde9f9bdaddbd164
#
_entry.id   a1bee352bbb25da4dde9f9bdaddbd164
#
_cell.length_a   1.000
_cell.length_b   1.000
_cell.length_c   1.000
_cell.angle_alpha   90.00
_cell.angle_beta   90.00
_cell.angle_gamma   90.00
#
_symmetry.space_group_name_H-M   'P 1'
#
loop_
_entity.id
_entity.type
_entity.pdbx_description
1 polymer ?
#
loop_
_entity_poly.entity_id
_entity_poly.type
_entity_poly.pdbx_seq_one_letter_code
_entity_poly.pdbx_strand_id
1 'polypeptide(L)'
;FDLGLMEYTIPAYYVIAAAEASSNLERFDGVKYGYRAKDYEGLHDMYKKSRSEGFGPEVKRRIMLGSFVLSSGYYDAYYLKALKVKALIKKAFDEAFAKYDMILGPVAPTTAPT
;
A
#
# COMPACT_ATOMS: atom_id res chain seq x y z
N PHE A 1 -0.35 16.60 -22.34
CA PHE A 1 -1.70 16.00 -22.32
C PHE A 1 -2.18 15.85 -20.87
N ASP A 2 -3.48 15.89 -20.69
CA ASP A 2 -4.11 15.72 -19.37
C ASP A 2 -4.57 14.27 -19.22
N LEU A 3 -4.14 13.63 -18.12
CA LEU A 3 -4.59 12.28 -17.76
C LEU A 3 -5.97 12.27 -17.07
N GLY A 4 -6.53 13.45 -16.75
CA GLY A 4 -7.90 13.65 -16.23
C GLY A 4 -8.20 13.09 -14.84
N LEU A 5 -7.38 12.14 -14.32
CA LEU A 5 -7.60 11.42 -13.06
C LEU A 5 -6.41 11.49 -12.10
N MET A 6 -5.50 12.45 -12.34
CA MET A 6 -4.26 12.56 -11.55
C MET A 6 -4.51 12.85 -10.06
N GLU A 7 -5.57 13.57 -9.72
CA GLU A 7 -5.97 13.86 -8.35
C GLU A 7 -6.30 12.61 -7.53
N TYR A 8 -6.75 11.53 -8.20
CA TYR A 8 -7.08 10.25 -7.55
C TYR A 8 -5.91 9.29 -7.46
N THR A 9 -4.76 9.59 -8.07
CA THR A 9 -3.60 8.69 -8.11
C THR A 9 -3.07 8.40 -6.72
N ILE A 10 -2.83 9.43 -5.91
CA ILE A 10 -2.29 9.28 -4.55
C ILE A 10 -3.28 8.58 -3.61
N PRO A 11 -4.58 8.98 -3.54
CA PRO A 11 -5.56 8.24 -2.76
C PRO A 11 -5.68 6.76 -3.14
N ALA A 12 -5.77 6.44 -4.43
CA ALA A 12 -5.83 5.06 -4.91
C ALA A 12 -4.56 4.26 -4.55
N TYR A 13 -3.38 4.88 -4.71
CA TYR A 13 -2.11 4.29 -4.30
C TYR A 13 -2.10 3.90 -2.81
N TYR A 14 -2.47 4.83 -1.92
CA TYR A 14 -2.45 4.55 -0.48
C TYR A 14 -3.38 3.40 -0.08
N VAL A 15 -4.55 3.31 -0.68
CA VAL A 15 -5.49 2.21 -0.41
C VAL A 15 -4.90 0.88 -0.88
N ILE A 16 -4.43 0.80 -2.12
CA ILE A 16 -3.89 -0.43 -2.70
C ILE A 16 -2.59 -0.83 -2.00
N ALA A 17 -1.67 0.10 -1.79
CA ALA A 17 -0.39 -0.17 -1.13
C ALA A 17 -0.57 -0.62 0.32
N ALA A 18 -1.53 -0.06 1.07
CA ALA A 18 -1.83 -0.52 2.42
C ALA A 18 -2.42 -1.94 2.42
N ALA A 19 -3.33 -2.24 1.49
CA ALA A 19 -3.90 -3.58 1.34
C ALA A 19 -2.82 -4.63 1.02
N GLU A 20 -1.94 -4.33 0.05
CA GLU A 20 -0.79 -5.17 -0.30
C GLU A 20 0.18 -5.34 0.87
N ALA A 21 0.52 -4.25 1.57
CA ALA A 21 1.40 -4.30 2.73
C ALA A 21 0.81 -5.19 3.84
N SER A 22 -0.48 -5.06 4.14
CA SER A 22 -1.15 -5.90 5.13
C SER A 22 -1.04 -7.38 4.79
N SER A 23 -1.35 -7.76 3.56
CA SER A 23 -1.29 -9.14 3.07
C SER A 23 0.14 -9.68 3.02
N ASN A 24 1.08 -8.90 2.47
CA ASN A 24 2.46 -9.37 2.31
C ASN A 24 3.23 -9.45 3.62
N LEU A 25 2.96 -8.56 4.58
CA LEU A 25 3.66 -8.53 5.86
C LEU A 25 3.08 -9.48 6.91
N GLU A 26 1.98 -10.17 6.65
CA GLU A 26 1.44 -11.18 7.56
C GLU A 26 2.40 -12.35 7.78
N ARG A 27 3.23 -12.68 6.78
CA ARG A 27 4.22 -13.76 6.83
C ARG A 27 5.36 -13.54 7.83
N PHE A 28 5.59 -12.30 8.26
CA PHE A 28 6.63 -11.97 9.24
C PHE A 28 6.10 -12.18 10.66
N ASP A 29 6.06 -13.42 11.08
CA ASP A 29 5.47 -13.90 12.32
C ASP A 29 6.50 -14.10 13.46
N GLY A 30 7.81 -14.00 13.15
CA GLY A 30 8.88 -14.27 14.08
C GLY A 30 9.18 -15.76 14.30
N VAL A 31 8.45 -16.67 13.62
CA VAL A 31 8.72 -18.11 13.64
C VAL A 31 9.53 -18.53 12.43
N LYS A 32 8.97 -18.31 11.23
CA LYS A 32 9.60 -18.69 9.97
C LYS A 32 10.35 -17.52 9.34
N TYR A 33 9.83 -16.31 9.48
CA TYR A 33 10.40 -15.10 8.89
C TYR A 33 10.38 -13.92 9.85
N GLY A 34 11.36 -13.05 9.69
CA GLY A 34 11.45 -11.77 10.37
C GLY A 34 12.01 -11.82 11.78
N TYR A 35 11.82 -10.71 12.47
CA TYR A 35 12.27 -10.53 13.85
C TYR A 35 11.46 -11.39 14.81
N ARG A 36 12.14 -12.01 15.79
CA ARG A 36 11.52 -12.70 16.94
C ARG A 36 11.86 -11.95 18.23
N ALA A 37 10.84 -11.63 19.01
CA ALA A 37 11.02 -11.10 20.35
C ALA A 37 11.84 -12.08 21.22
N LYS A 38 12.66 -11.53 22.13
CA LYS A 38 13.52 -12.35 22.97
C LYS A 38 12.79 -12.87 24.21
N ASP A 39 11.90 -12.02 24.77
CA ASP A 39 11.18 -12.30 26.00
C ASP A 39 9.68 -12.41 25.72
N TYR A 40 9.12 -13.63 25.87
CA TYR A 40 7.69 -13.87 25.65
C TYR A 40 7.18 -15.05 26.49
N GLU A 41 5.89 -15.01 26.79
CA GLU A 41 5.18 -16.07 27.51
C GLU A 41 4.19 -16.80 26.58
N GLY A 42 4.65 -17.91 26.01
CA GLY A 42 3.83 -18.72 25.10
C GLY A 42 3.72 -18.14 23.67
N LEU A 43 3.07 -18.90 22.81
CA LEU A 43 3.04 -18.65 21.37
C LEU A 43 2.33 -17.33 20.99
N HIS A 44 1.21 -17.05 21.63
CA HIS A 44 0.43 -15.84 21.31
C HIS A 44 1.18 -14.55 21.67
N ASP A 45 1.83 -14.53 22.85
CA ASP A 45 2.64 -13.39 23.28
C ASP A 45 3.88 -13.22 22.39
N MET A 46 4.49 -14.32 21.96
CA MET A 46 5.59 -14.29 21.00
C MET A 46 5.19 -13.60 19.69
N TYR A 47 4.06 -13.96 19.08
CA TYR A 47 3.57 -13.31 17.87
C TYR A 47 3.30 -11.82 18.08
N LYS A 48 2.61 -11.49 19.16
CA LYS A 48 2.26 -10.11 19.51
C LYS A 48 3.50 -9.24 19.69
N LYS A 49 4.46 -9.69 20.49
CA LYS A 49 5.70 -8.95 20.75
C LYS A 49 6.58 -8.87 19.51
N SER A 50 6.78 -9.97 18.79
CA SER A 50 7.60 -9.99 17.57
C SER A 50 7.09 -8.97 16.52
N ARG A 51 5.80 -8.91 16.30
CA ARG A 51 5.22 -7.95 15.36
C ARG A 51 5.20 -6.52 15.91
N SER A 52 4.99 -6.36 17.21
CA SER A 52 5.01 -5.04 17.87
C SER A 52 6.40 -4.40 17.87
N GLU A 53 7.44 -5.19 18.10
CA GLU A 53 8.83 -4.72 18.16
C GLU A 53 9.46 -4.65 16.76
N GLY A 54 9.15 -5.62 15.91
CA GLY A 54 9.75 -5.75 14.57
C GLY A 54 9.23 -4.76 13.53
N PHE A 55 8.04 -4.19 13.72
CA PHE A 55 7.48 -3.20 12.80
C PHE A 55 7.48 -1.79 13.40
N GLY A 56 7.99 -0.83 12.64
CA GLY A 56 7.91 0.58 12.99
C GLY A 56 6.47 1.13 12.95
N PRO A 57 6.23 2.32 13.52
CA PRO A 57 4.87 2.89 13.65
C PRO A 57 4.14 3.04 12.31
N GLU A 58 4.82 3.51 11.26
CA GLU A 58 4.22 3.71 9.94
C GLU A 58 3.82 2.36 9.29
N VAL A 59 4.65 1.33 9.43
CA VAL A 59 4.33 -0.01 8.90
C VAL A 59 3.11 -0.58 9.62
N LYS A 60 3.04 -0.46 10.94
CA LYS A 60 1.88 -0.88 11.73
C LYS A 60 0.61 -0.15 11.30
N ARG A 61 0.68 1.16 11.07
CA ARG A 61 -0.43 1.97 10.56
C ARG A 61 -0.93 1.45 9.20
N ARG A 62 -0.02 1.14 8.27
CA ARG A 62 -0.37 0.59 6.95
C ARG A 62 -0.98 -0.80 7.03
N ILE A 63 -0.47 -1.67 7.91
CA ILE A 63 -1.05 -3.00 8.13
C ILE A 63 -2.49 -2.88 8.65
N MET A 64 -2.74 -2.01 9.63
CA MET A 64 -4.09 -1.80 10.16
C MET A 64 -5.04 -1.21 9.11
N LEU A 65 -4.59 -0.20 8.36
CA LEU A 65 -5.38 0.40 7.29
C LEU A 65 -5.68 -0.64 6.19
N GLY A 66 -4.69 -1.45 5.81
CA GLY A 66 -4.86 -2.52 4.84
C GLY A 66 -5.87 -3.57 5.28
N SER A 67 -5.79 -4.01 6.53
CA SER A 67 -6.77 -4.95 7.11
C SER A 67 -8.18 -4.36 7.10
N PHE A 68 -8.33 -3.06 7.38
CA PHE A 68 -9.60 -2.37 7.31
C PHE A 68 -10.18 -2.34 5.90
N VAL A 69 -9.40 -1.92 4.90
CA VAL A 69 -9.89 -1.80 3.50
C VAL A 69 -10.14 -3.15 2.83
N LEU A 70 -9.54 -4.23 3.35
CA LEU A 70 -9.77 -5.60 2.89
C LEU A 70 -10.92 -6.31 3.62
N SER A 71 -11.47 -5.72 4.68
CA SER A 71 -12.56 -6.34 5.44
C SER A 71 -13.86 -6.33 4.65
N SER A 72 -14.73 -7.33 4.90
CA SER A 72 -15.94 -7.59 4.12
C SER A 72 -16.89 -6.41 4.00
N GLY A 73 -16.97 -5.55 5.02
CA GLY A 73 -17.84 -4.35 5.01
C GLY A 73 -17.29 -3.17 4.22
N TYR A 74 -15.99 -3.17 3.90
CA TYR A 74 -15.31 -2.01 3.30
C TYR A 74 -14.59 -2.33 1.98
N TYR A 75 -14.46 -3.60 1.64
CA TYR A 75 -13.75 -4.06 0.45
C TYR A 75 -14.25 -3.38 -0.83
N ASP A 76 -15.55 -3.40 -1.07
CA ASP A 76 -16.14 -2.81 -2.29
C ASP A 76 -16.04 -1.29 -2.30
N ALA A 77 -16.24 -0.67 -1.15
CA ALA A 77 -16.25 0.79 -1.02
C ALA A 77 -14.85 1.42 -1.18
N TYR A 78 -13.80 0.73 -0.77
CA TYR A 78 -12.43 1.26 -0.79
C TYR A 78 -11.51 0.50 -1.73
N TYR A 79 -11.26 -0.79 -1.50
CA TYR A 79 -10.25 -1.53 -2.27
C TYR A 79 -10.67 -1.72 -3.72
N LEU A 80 -11.88 -2.23 -3.97
CA LEU A 80 -12.37 -2.44 -5.33
C LEU A 80 -12.54 -1.12 -6.08
N LYS A 81 -12.95 -0.05 -5.40
CA LYS A 81 -13.03 1.29 -5.98
C LYS A 81 -11.65 1.81 -6.38
N ALA A 82 -10.63 1.63 -5.54
CA ALA A 82 -9.26 2.01 -5.86
C ALA A 82 -8.70 1.22 -7.06
N LEU A 83 -9.01 -0.07 -7.18
CA LEU A 83 -8.65 -0.88 -8.35
C LEU A 83 -9.31 -0.38 -9.63
N LYS A 84 -10.58 0.04 -9.57
CA LYS A 84 -11.29 0.64 -10.72
C LYS A 84 -10.63 1.96 -11.14
N VAL A 85 -10.28 2.81 -10.20
CA VAL A 85 -9.54 4.06 -10.47
C VAL A 85 -8.18 3.77 -11.10
N LYS A 86 -7.41 2.81 -10.55
CA LYS A 86 -6.14 2.35 -11.14
C LYS A 86 -6.32 1.90 -12.60
N ALA A 87 -7.38 1.16 -12.90
CA ALA A 87 -7.66 0.69 -14.26
C ALA A 87 -7.94 1.87 -15.23
N LEU A 88 -8.68 2.89 -14.78
CA LEU A 88 -8.93 4.09 -15.57
C LEU A 88 -7.66 4.90 -15.82
N ILE A 89 -6.81 5.07 -14.80
CA ILE A 89 -5.51 5.72 -14.94
C ILE A 89 -4.64 4.95 -15.93
N LYS A 90 -4.56 3.60 -15.78
CA LYS A 90 -3.82 2.76 -16.72
C LYS A 90 -4.31 2.96 -18.17
N LYS A 91 -5.62 2.97 -18.38
CA LYS A 91 -6.20 3.19 -19.71
C LYS A 91 -5.77 4.53 -20.32
N ALA A 92 -5.74 5.61 -19.53
CA ALA A 92 -5.29 6.92 -20.01
C ALA A 92 -3.81 6.89 -20.45
N PHE A 93 -2.94 6.17 -19.71
CA PHE A 93 -1.55 5.96 -20.15
C PHE A 93 -1.46 5.09 -21.40
N ASP A 94 -2.22 4.00 -21.49
CA ASP A 94 -2.24 3.14 -22.69
C ASP A 94 -2.66 3.93 -23.94
N GLU A 95 -3.65 4.82 -23.82
CA GLU A 95 -4.10 5.72 -24.91
C GLU A 95 -3.03 6.75 -25.31
N ALA A 96 -2.25 7.25 -24.34
CA ALA A 96 -1.12 8.14 -24.60
C ALA A 96 0.00 7.40 -25.33
N PHE A 97 0.40 6.23 -24.83
CA PHE A 97 1.45 5.40 -25.43
C PHE A 97 1.07 4.78 -26.78
N ALA A 98 -0.21 4.73 -27.12
CA ALA A 98 -0.63 4.40 -28.48
C ALA A 98 -0.26 5.49 -29.52
N LYS A 99 0.06 6.72 -29.07
CA LYS A 99 0.38 7.86 -29.91
C LYS A 99 1.81 8.37 -29.75
N TYR A 100 2.42 8.15 -28.59
CA TYR A 100 3.72 8.71 -28.20
C TYR A 100 4.62 7.62 -27.64
N ASP A 101 5.90 7.67 -27.96
CA ASP A 101 6.89 6.70 -27.48
C ASP A 101 7.38 7.00 -26.07
N MET A 102 7.26 8.25 -25.63
CA MET A 102 7.67 8.67 -24.29
C MET A 102 6.84 9.83 -23.75
N ILE A 103 6.82 9.92 -22.41
CA ILE A 103 6.15 10.99 -21.66
C ILE A 103 7.20 11.75 -20.87
N LEU A 104 7.17 13.08 -20.94
CA LEU A 104 8.03 13.98 -20.19
C LEU A 104 7.20 14.67 -19.09
N GLY A 105 7.71 14.67 -17.87
CA GLY A 105 7.05 15.36 -16.76
C GLY A 105 8.02 15.63 -15.60
N PRO A 106 7.64 16.48 -14.65
CA PRO A 106 8.43 16.73 -13.45
C PRO A 106 8.49 15.46 -12.58
N VAL A 107 9.65 15.20 -11.98
CA VAL A 107 9.85 14.05 -11.06
C VAL A 107 9.23 14.33 -9.68
N ALA A 108 9.21 15.60 -9.26
CA ALA A 108 8.67 16.01 -7.97
C ALA A 108 7.85 17.31 -8.11
N PRO A 109 6.86 17.51 -7.23
CA PRO A 109 6.00 18.70 -7.28
C PRO A 109 6.69 19.97 -6.75
N THR A 110 7.83 19.83 -6.10
CA THR A 110 8.59 20.93 -5.47
C THR A 110 10.06 20.88 -5.84
N THR A 111 10.78 21.96 -5.61
CA THR A 111 12.25 22.00 -5.67
C THR A 111 12.87 21.04 -4.67
N ALA A 112 14.13 20.67 -4.91
CA ALA A 112 14.89 19.84 -3.97
C ALA A 112 14.91 20.47 -2.57
N PRO A 113 14.78 19.65 -1.50
CA PRO A 113 14.98 20.15 -0.14
C PRO A 113 16.43 20.63 0.05
N THR A 114 16.60 21.68 0.82
CA THR A 114 17.93 22.22 1.22
C THR A 114 18.54 21.38 2.33
#